data_5344f2259dc2113c451ad1b076ead7ed
#
_entry.id   5344f2259dc2113c451ad1b076ead7ed
#
_cell.length_a   1.000
_cell.length_b   1.000
_cell.length_c   1.000
_cell.angle_alpha   90.00
_cell.angle_beta   90.00
_cell.angle_gamma   90.00
#
_symmetry.space_group_name_H-M   'P 1'
#
loop_
_entity.id
_entity.type
_entity.pdbx_description
1 polymer ?
#
loop_
_entity_poly.entity_id
_entity_poly.type
_entity_poly.pdbx_seq_one_letter_code
_entity_poly.pdbx_strand_id
1 'polypeptide(L)'
;MPNVKLPTGVDLYYESHGQGEPLIFVPSTAFSGEVWKPSQMPLAESLNIIFHDPRGCGRSVAAQGVYTIEQMALDIVALMDHLQIRSAHLIGHSMGGRVALSLAQNFPGRVKSLIMAASGSGPAARSGPDCITGLPHRLVLGLVEMGFEKYVYHEICESDAFFTKEYRDRYTDKVVEFFKLAWATHAKLPEFIHICIARHNFEGTHRLGDVKAPTLVLIGEADTVGSNHIAQSQVLKERIRGAEMKVLKGQSHGFFWQAAEETNGVILDWVNAHR
;
A
#
# COMPACT_ATOMS: atom_id res chain seq x y z
N MET A 1 -11.82 18.52 -10.16
CA MET A 1 -11.45 17.46 -9.21
C MET A 1 -10.25 17.88 -8.42
N PRO A 2 -10.24 17.64 -7.17
CA PRO A 2 -9.46 18.54 -6.36
C PRO A 2 -8.09 17.99 -6.03
N ASN A 3 -7.10 18.76 -6.43
CA ASN A 3 -5.89 18.83 -5.63
C ASN A 3 -6.19 19.71 -4.40
N VAL A 4 -5.68 19.30 -3.26
CA VAL A 4 -5.72 20.08 -2.02
C VAL A 4 -4.30 20.36 -1.52
N LYS A 5 -4.02 21.63 -1.25
CA LYS A 5 -2.76 22.04 -0.62
C LYS A 5 -2.83 21.70 0.86
N LEU A 6 -2.12 20.66 1.26
CA LEU A 6 -2.07 20.22 2.64
C LEU A 6 -0.99 20.98 3.44
N PRO A 7 -1.17 21.17 4.77
CA PRO A 7 -0.16 21.79 5.62
C PRO A 7 1.18 21.06 5.63
N THR A 8 1.19 19.80 5.20
CA THR A 8 2.41 18.97 5.07
C THR A 8 3.28 19.32 3.86
N GLY A 9 2.89 20.35 3.07
CA GLY A 9 3.64 20.83 1.91
C GLY A 9 3.41 20.03 0.63
N VAL A 10 2.39 19.19 0.58
CA VAL A 10 1.97 18.48 -0.64
C VAL A 10 0.70 19.11 -1.21
N ASP A 11 0.65 19.26 -2.54
CA ASP A 11 -0.56 19.49 -3.30
C ASP A 11 -1.10 18.12 -3.70
N LEU A 12 -1.99 17.57 -2.86
CA LEU A 12 -2.40 16.17 -2.92
C LEU A 12 -3.64 16.01 -3.80
N TYR A 13 -3.55 15.10 -4.76
CA TYR A 13 -4.71 14.64 -5.52
C TYR A 13 -5.43 13.52 -4.79
N TYR A 14 -6.77 13.63 -4.73
CA TYR A 14 -7.64 12.59 -4.18
C TYR A 14 -8.96 12.51 -4.91
N GLU A 15 -9.64 11.39 -4.74
CA GLU A 15 -11.01 11.16 -5.17
C GLU A 15 -11.78 10.46 -4.05
N SER A 16 -13.06 10.81 -3.91
CA SER A 16 -13.98 10.18 -2.97
C SER A 16 -15.21 9.70 -3.72
N HIS A 17 -15.58 8.45 -3.51
CA HIS A 17 -16.69 7.80 -4.20
C HIS A 17 -17.59 7.06 -3.21
N GLY A 18 -18.91 7.09 -3.44
CA GLY A 18 -19.89 6.47 -2.56
C GLY A 18 -20.19 7.29 -1.32
N GLN A 19 -20.90 6.67 -0.39
CA GLN A 19 -21.29 7.25 0.90
C GLN A 19 -21.22 6.19 2.00
N GLY A 20 -21.22 6.61 3.25
CA GLY A 20 -21.15 5.70 4.41
C GLY A 20 -19.81 5.75 5.12
N GLU A 21 -19.36 4.61 5.64
CA GLU A 21 -18.10 4.52 6.38
C GLU A 21 -16.91 4.86 5.50
N PRO A 22 -16.02 5.77 5.95
CA PRO A 22 -14.85 6.16 5.17
C PRO A 22 -13.79 5.05 5.18
N LEU A 23 -13.38 4.61 3.99
CA LEU A 23 -12.28 3.70 3.74
C LEU A 23 -11.23 4.37 2.87
N ILE A 24 -10.02 4.56 3.40
CA ILE A 24 -8.91 5.18 2.68
C ILE A 24 -7.97 4.09 2.17
N PHE A 25 -7.71 4.12 0.86
CA PHE A 25 -6.78 3.23 0.18
C PHE A 25 -5.39 3.87 0.09
N VAL A 26 -4.39 3.21 0.69
CA VAL A 26 -3.01 3.67 0.68
C VAL A 26 -2.19 2.80 -0.28
N PRO A 27 -1.73 3.36 -1.42
CA PRO A 27 -1.10 2.59 -2.47
C PRO A 27 0.29 2.04 -2.10
N SER A 28 0.76 1.10 -2.92
CA SER A 28 2.09 0.52 -2.88
C SER A 28 3.19 1.53 -3.27
N THR A 29 4.44 1.07 -3.22
CA THR A 29 5.63 1.85 -3.60
C THR A 29 5.45 2.49 -4.97
N ALA A 30 5.47 3.82 -5.00
CA ALA A 30 5.45 4.64 -6.21
C ALA A 30 4.18 4.54 -7.07
N PHE A 31 3.16 3.82 -6.63
CA PHE A 31 1.86 3.79 -7.30
C PHE A 31 0.95 4.92 -6.80
N SER A 32 0.01 5.30 -7.66
CA SER A 32 -1.08 6.23 -7.34
C SER A 32 -2.35 5.49 -6.92
N GLY A 33 -3.38 6.24 -6.53
CA GLY A 33 -4.71 5.69 -6.28
C GLY A 33 -5.40 5.04 -7.49
N GLU A 34 -4.93 5.33 -8.71
CA GLU A 34 -5.50 4.79 -9.94
C GLU A 34 -5.46 3.26 -10.00
N VAL A 35 -4.43 2.63 -9.44
CA VAL A 35 -4.29 1.16 -9.50
C VAL A 35 -5.39 0.41 -8.73
N TRP A 36 -6.07 1.09 -7.81
CA TRP A 36 -7.17 0.51 -7.05
C TRP A 36 -8.52 0.56 -7.77
N LYS A 37 -8.75 1.61 -8.57
CA LYS A 37 -10.06 1.92 -9.12
C LYS A 37 -10.73 0.78 -9.89
N PRO A 38 -10.09 0.16 -10.90
CA PRO A 38 -10.77 -0.85 -11.71
C PRO A 38 -11.34 -2.00 -10.90
N SER A 39 -10.70 -2.33 -9.79
CA SER A 39 -11.02 -3.51 -8.98
C SER A 39 -11.86 -3.17 -7.73
N GLN A 40 -11.66 -2.02 -7.10
CA GLN A 40 -12.27 -1.67 -5.82
C GLN A 40 -13.43 -0.68 -5.91
N MET A 41 -13.72 -0.10 -7.10
CA MET A 41 -14.91 0.76 -7.28
C MET A 41 -16.24 0.13 -6.82
N PRO A 42 -16.48 -1.19 -6.95
CA PRO A 42 -17.72 -1.79 -6.43
C PRO A 42 -17.95 -1.56 -4.92
N LEU A 43 -16.92 -1.34 -4.13
CA LEU A 43 -17.05 -1.01 -2.71
C LEU A 43 -17.75 0.34 -2.45
N ALA A 44 -17.76 1.23 -3.43
CA ALA A 44 -18.44 2.53 -3.35
C ALA A 44 -19.98 2.41 -3.24
N GLU A 45 -20.56 1.26 -3.54
CA GLU A 45 -21.98 0.98 -3.34
C GLU A 45 -22.36 0.98 -1.84
N SER A 46 -21.40 0.68 -0.95
CA SER A 46 -21.65 0.51 0.48
C SER A 46 -20.78 1.37 1.40
N LEU A 47 -19.70 1.93 0.87
CA LEU A 47 -18.69 2.67 1.61
C LEU A 47 -18.37 4.01 0.94
N ASN A 48 -17.88 4.97 1.72
CA ASN A 48 -17.20 6.13 1.17
C ASN A 48 -15.73 5.78 0.95
N ILE A 49 -15.38 5.36 -0.27
CA ILE A 49 -14.00 4.98 -0.61
C ILE A 49 -13.21 6.20 -1.08
N ILE A 50 -11.99 6.32 -0.55
CA ILE A 50 -11.11 7.45 -0.83
C ILE A 50 -9.81 6.92 -1.41
N PHE A 51 -9.54 7.32 -2.67
CA PHE A 51 -8.27 7.09 -3.34
C PHE A 51 -7.45 8.37 -3.33
N HIS A 52 -6.14 8.26 -3.20
CA HIS A 52 -5.25 9.41 -3.32
C HIS A 52 -3.96 9.02 -4.04
N ASP A 53 -3.31 10.01 -4.62
CA ASP A 53 -1.97 9.85 -5.15
C ASP A 53 -0.99 10.29 -4.05
N PRO A 54 -0.15 9.39 -3.51
CA PRO A 54 0.82 9.77 -2.48
C PRO A 54 1.78 10.86 -2.97
N ARG A 55 2.43 11.56 -2.03
CA ARG A 55 3.48 12.55 -2.37
C ARG A 55 4.48 11.98 -3.37
N GLY A 56 4.75 12.72 -4.45
CA GLY A 56 5.66 12.33 -5.51
C GLY A 56 5.10 11.30 -6.49
N CYS A 57 3.82 10.93 -6.40
CA CYS A 57 3.15 10.00 -7.31
C CYS A 57 2.03 10.69 -8.07
N GLY A 58 1.77 10.21 -9.28
CA GLY A 58 0.62 10.58 -10.08
C GLY A 58 0.48 12.09 -10.28
N ARG A 59 -0.66 12.61 -9.82
CA ARG A 59 -1.08 14.03 -9.93
C ARG A 59 -0.72 14.86 -8.71
N SER A 60 -0.20 14.22 -7.65
CA SER A 60 0.23 14.91 -6.44
C SER A 60 1.61 15.54 -6.63
N VAL A 61 1.76 16.78 -6.20
CA VAL A 61 3.01 17.54 -6.27
C VAL A 61 3.53 17.77 -4.84
N ALA A 62 4.74 17.30 -4.56
CA ALA A 62 5.41 17.52 -3.28
C ALA A 62 6.64 18.44 -3.46
N ALA A 63 6.97 19.18 -2.41
CA ALA A 63 8.23 19.89 -2.36
C ALA A 63 9.40 18.90 -2.46
N GLN A 64 10.49 19.35 -3.10
CA GLN A 64 11.71 18.53 -3.17
C GLN A 64 12.24 18.27 -1.76
N GLY A 65 12.69 17.05 -1.53
CA GLY A 65 13.27 16.65 -0.24
C GLY A 65 13.22 15.14 -0.02
N VAL A 66 13.75 14.75 1.11
CA VAL A 66 13.70 13.33 1.53
C VAL A 66 12.33 13.02 2.08
N TYR A 67 11.69 11.99 1.54
CA TYR A 67 10.41 11.50 2.05
C TYR A 67 10.60 10.54 3.22
N THR A 68 9.64 10.51 4.13
CA THR A 68 9.54 9.47 5.17
C THR A 68 8.15 8.86 5.18
N ILE A 69 8.03 7.67 5.73
CA ILE A 69 6.71 7.00 5.91
C ILE A 69 5.83 7.81 6.87
N GLU A 70 6.43 8.43 7.88
CA GLU A 70 5.73 9.29 8.85
C GLU A 70 5.15 10.55 8.18
N GLN A 71 5.88 11.16 7.25
CA GLN A 71 5.35 12.28 6.47
C GLN A 71 4.17 11.85 5.59
N MET A 72 4.25 10.67 4.95
CA MET A 72 3.13 10.13 4.18
C MET A 72 1.91 9.84 5.06
N ALA A 73 2.12 9.37 6.29
CA ALA A 73 1.04 9.20 7.26
C ALA A 73 0.39 10.54 7.66
N LEU A 74 1.20 11.59 7.86
CA LEU A 74 0.70 12.94 8.12
C LEU A 74 -0.09 13.53 6.95
N ASP A 75 0.26 13.19 5.70
CA ASP A 75 -0.54 13.59 4.53
C ASP A 75 -1.95 13.01 4.60
N ILE A 76 -2.09 11.75 5.00
CA ILE A 76 -3.40 11.11 5.16
C ILE A 76 -4.18 11.77 6.30
N VAL A 77 -3.54 12.07 7.43
CA VAL A 77 -4.18 12.79 8.54
C VAL A 77 -4.68 14.15 8.06
N ALA A 78 -3.85 14.92 7.35
CA ALA A 78 -4.22 16.22 6.81
C ALA A 78 -5.33 16.13 5.75
N LEU A 79 -5.34 15.08 4.92
CA LEU A 79 -6.44 14.79 3.99
C LEU A 79 -7.74 14.50 4.76
N MET A 80 -7.68 13.70 5.82
CA MET A 80 -8.84 13.43 6.68
C MET A 80 -9.39 14.72 7.31
N ASP A 81 -8.51 15.63 7.77
CA ASP A 81 -8.91 16.92 8.34
C ASP A 81 -9.60 17.79 7.28
N HIS A 82 -9.04 17.86 6.06
CA HIS A 82 -9.64 18.56 4.94
C HIS A 82 -11.05 18.03 4.60
N LEU A 83 -11.21 16.70 4.64
CA LEU A 83 -12.48 16.01 4.37
C LEU A 83 -13.43 16.00 5.58
N GLN A 84 -13.03 16.57 6.71
CA GLN A 84 -13.76 16.53 7.98
C GLN A 84 -14.04 15.11 8.48
N ILE A 85 -13.17 14.17 8.17
CA ILE A 85 -13.23 12.77 8.61
C ILE A 85 -12.50 12.64 9.94
N ARG A 86 -13.25 12.38 11.02
CA ARG A 86 -12.67 12.22 12.35
C ARG A 86 -11.82 10.94 12.45
N SER A 87 -12.35 9.82 11.94
CA SER A 87 -11.66 8.53 11.91
C SER A 87 -12.13 7.73 10.69
N ALA A 88 -11.25 6.89 10.14
CA ALA A 88 -11.49 6.09 8.94
C ALA A 88 -10.97 4.67 9.11
N HIS A 89 -11.51 3.75 8.30
CA HIS A 89 -10.87 2.47 8.01
C HIS A 89 -9.71 2.72 7.03
N LEU A 90 -8.59 2.03 7.24
CA LEU A 90 -7.44 2.13 6.38
C LEU A 90 -7.12 0.77 5.75
N ILE A 91 -6.88 0.75 4.46
CA ILE A 91 -6.24 -0.38 3.79
C ILE A 91 -4.94 0.10 3.16
N GLY A 92 -3.82 -0.47 3.60
CA GLY A 92 -2.50 -0.15 3.06
C GLY A 92 -1.88 -1.36 2.39
N HIS A 93 -1.56 -1.24 1.08
CA HIS A 93 -0.91 -2.29 0.32
C HIS A 93 0.62 -2.10 0.31
N SER A 94 1.36 -3.14 0.62
CA SER A 94 2.83 -3.14 0.56
C SER A 94 3.42 -1.97 1.36
N MET A 95 4.11 -1.02 0.74
CA MET A 95 4.57 0.21 1.41
C MET A 95 3.41 0.99 2.06
N GLY A 96 2.25 1.05 1.40
CA GLY A 96 1.07 1.72 1.94
C GLY A 96 0.62 1.15 3.29
N GLY A 97 0.87 -0.14 3.55
CA GLY A 97 0.63 -0.74 4.85
C GLY A 97 1.54 -0.16 5.93
N ARG A 98 2.80 0.16 5.61
CA ARG A 98 3.70 0.84 6.56
C ARG A 98 3.24 2.27 6.87
N VAL A 99 2.73 2.97 5.86
CA VAL A 99 2.13 4.30 6.04
C VAL A 99 0.90 4.21 6.96
N ALA A 100 0.00 3.28 6.70
CA ALA A 100 -1.18 3.04 7.52
C ALA A 100 -0.81 2.58 8.95
N LEU A 101 0.23 1.75 9.10
CA LEU A 101 0.78 1.34 10.39
C LEU A 101 1.32 2.54 11.16
N SER A 102 2.14 3.39 10.52
CA SER A 102 2.66 4.62 11.14
C SER A 102 1.53 5.52 11.62
N LEU A 103 0.45 5.67 10.82
CA LEU A 103 -0.73 6.42 11.21
C LEU A 103 -1.40 5.78 12.45
N ALA A 104 -1.62 4.47 12.46
CA ALA A 104 -2.24 3.76 13.57
C ALA A 104 -1.42 3.83 14.87
N GLN A 105 -0.09 3.85 14.77
CA GLN A 105 0.83 3.99 15.90
C GLN A 105 0.86 5.41 16.49
N ASN A 106 0.80 6.42 15.64
CA ASN A 106 0.98 7.82 16.06
C ASN A 106 -0.35 8.56 16.27
N PHE A 107 -1.43 8.11 15.63
CA PHE A 107 -2.75 8.74 15.69
C PHE A 107 -3.85 7.68 15.91
N PRO A 108 -3.81 6.90 16.99
CA PRO A 108 -4.72 5.76 17.19
C PRO A 108 -6.21 6.14 17.18
N GLY A 109 -6.56 7.39 17.57
CA GLY A 109 -7.93 7.88 17.50
C GLY A 109 -8.44 8.23 16.10
N ARG A 110 -7.58 8.16 15.09
CA ARG A 110 -7.93 8.43 13.68
C ARG A 110 -8.21 7.14 12.89
N VAL A 111 -7.93 5.95 13.44
CA VAL A 111 -8.07 4.66 12.75
C VAL A 111 -9.18 3.83 13.40
N LYS A 112 -10.26 3.60 12.65
CA LYS A 112 -11.35 2.69 13.05
C LYS A 112 -10.93 1.22 12.99
N SER A 113 -10.36 0.82 11.87
CA SER A 113 -9.72 -0.47 11.68
C SER A 113 -8.62 -0.38 10.62
N LEU A 114 -7.71 -1.33 10.63
CA LEU A 114 -6.53 -1.38 9.77
C LEU A 114 -6.49 -2.69 8.99
N ILE A 115 -6.32 -2.61 7.67
CA ILE A 115 -6.02 -3.77 6.81
C ILE A 115 -4.58 -3.61 6.30
N MET A 116 -3.69 -4.49 6.78
CA MET A 116 -2.31 -4.61 6.33
C MET A 116 -2.24 -5.59 5.16
N ALA A 117 -2.33 -5.07 3.94
CA ALA A 117 -2.39 -5.87 2.72
C ALA A 117 -0.98 -6.09 2.14
N ALA A 118 -0.50 -7.33 2.09
CA ALA A 118 0.81 -7.70 1.57
C ALA A 118 1.96 -6.80 2.10
N SER A 119 1.99 -6.56 3.40
CA SER A 119 2.88 -5.57 4.01
C SER A 119 3.66 -6.14 5.20
N GLY A 120 4.62 -5.37 5.66
CA GLY A 120 5.41 -5.63 6.86
C GLY A 120 5.60 -4.37 7.70
N SER A 121 6.27 -4.49 8.85
CA SER A 121 6.46 -3.41 9.81
C SER A 121 7.84 -2.73 9.77
N GLY A 122 8.78 -3.27 9.02
CA GLY A 122 10.13 -2.70 8.93
C GLY A 122 11.23 -3.76 8.85
N PRO A 123 12.51 -3.34 8.83
CA PRO A 123 13.66 -4.25 8.77
C PRO A 123 13.73 -5.27 9.90
N ALA A 124 13.39 -4.90 11.12
CA ALA A 124 13.43 -5.82 12.27
C ALA A 124 12.43 -6.98 12.20
N ALA A 125 11.44 -6.90 11.29
CA ALA A 125 10.53 -8.02 10.99
C ALA A 125 11.08 -8.99 9.94
N ARG A 126 12.26 -8.72 9.39
CA ARG A 126 12.91 -9.53 8.37
C ARG A 126 14.04 -10.37 8.96
N SER A 127 14.43 -11.40 8.24
CA SER A 127 15.59 -12.23 8.55
C SER A 127 16.51 -12.33 7.34
N GLY A 128 17.77 -12.65 7.56
CA GLY A 128 18.75 -12.85 6.50
C GLY A 128 19.30 -11.55 5.89
N PRO A 129 19.79 -11.60 4.64
CA PRO A 129 20.50 -10.49 4.01
C PRO A 129 19.64 -9.24 3.75
N ASP A 130 18.33 -9.35 3.87
CA ASP A 130 17.40 -8.23 3.67
C ASP A 130 17.11 -7.42 4.94
N CYS A 131 17.76 -7.74 6.06
CA CYS A 131 17.70 -6.96 7.31
C CYS A 131 18.47 -5.63 7.26
N ILE A 132 19.03 -5.26 6.12
CA ILE A 132 19.79 -4.03 5.95
C ILE A 132 18.89 -2.83 5.70
N THR A 133 19.28 -1.67 6.21
CA THR A 133 18.69 -0.37 5.86
C THR A 133 19.28 0.15 4.55
N GLY A 134 18.52 0.98 3.85
CA GLY A 134 18.94 1.56 2.58
C GLY A 134 18.31 0.88 1.37
N LEU A 135 18.82 1.20 0.18
CA LEU A 135 18.30 0.60 -1.06
C LEU A 135 18.81 -0.83 -1.22
N PRO A 136 17.92 -1.80 -1.48
CA PRO A 136 18.36 -3.17 -1.75
C PRO A 136 19.28 -3.24 -2.97
N HIS A 137 20.33 -4.01 -2.87
CA HIS A 137 21.27 -4.23 -3.96
C HIS A 137 20.58 -4.69 -5.26
N ARG A 138 19.60 -5.60 -5.15
CA ARG A 138 18.79 -6.08 -6.29
C ARG A 138 18.03 -4.94 -7.00
N LEU A 139 17.48 -3.99 -6.25
CA LEU A 139 16.80 -2.83 -6.83
C LEU A 139 17.78 -1.96 -7.62
N VAL A 140 18.93 -1.66 -7.02
CA VAL A 140 19.96 -0.82 -7.66
C VAL A 140 20.46 -1.47 -8.94
N LEU A 141 20.82 -2.75 -8.89
CA LEU A 141 21.27 -3.50 -10.07
C LEU A 141 20.19 -3.53 -11.15
N GLY A 142 18.95 -3.85 -10.81
CA GLY A 142 17.85 -3.87 -11.78
C GLY A 142 17.66 -2.53 -12.50
N LEU A 143 17.72 -1.42 -11.75
CA LEU A 143 17.65 -0.08 -12.35
C LEU A 143 18.82 0.23 -13.27
N VAL A 144 20.04 -0.19 -12.91
CA VAL A 144 21.26 0.05 -13.72
C VAL A 144 21.26 -0.82 -14.98
N GLU A 145 20.90 -2.08 -14.88
CA GLU A 145 20.97 -3.05 -15.98
C GLU A 145 19.82 -2.91 -16.98
N MET A 146 18.60 -2.67 -16.48
CA MET A 146 17.41 -2.64 -17.33
C MET A 146 16.96 -1.22 -17.69
N GLY A 147 17.28 -0.23 -16.87
CA GLY A 147 16.65 1.09 -16.89
C GLY A 147 15.30 1.09 -16.18
N PHE A 148 14.78 2.28 -15.85
CA PHE A 148 13.67 2.41 -14.89
C PHE A 148 12.35 1.78 -15.37
N GLU A 149 11.91 2.11 -16.59
CA GLU A 149 10.63 1.59 -17.11
C GLU A 149 10.65 0.06 -17.27
N LYS A 150 11.74 -0.46 -17.84
CA LYS A 150 11.89 -1.90 -18.03
C LYS A 150 11.99 -2.65 -16.70
N TYR A 151 12.65 -2.06 -15.71
CA TYR A 151 12.70 -2.64 -14.36
C TYR A 151 11.29 -2.77 -13.76
N VAL A 152 10.48 -1.70 -13.81
CA VAL A 152 9.09 -1.72 -13.30
C VAL A 152 8.24 -2.70 -14.11
N TYR A 153 8.41 -2.72 -15.44
CA TYR A 153 7.73 -3.68 -16.32
C TYR A 153 8.08 -5.13 -15.94
N HIS A 154 9.36 -5.41 -15.76
CA HIS A 154 9.83 -6.73 -15.36
C HIS A 154 9.21 -7.18 -14.02
N GLU A 155 9.23 -6.33 -13.00
CA GLU A 155 8.69 -6.66 -11.67
C GLU A 155 7.18 -6.95 -11.72
N ILE A 156 6.43 -6.29 -12.60
CA ILE A 156 4.97 -6.47 -12.71
C ILE A 156 4.60 -7.58 -13.70
N CYS A 157 5.21 -7.59 -14.89
CA CYS A 157 4.73 -8.38 -16.01
C CYS A 157 5.52 -9.66 -16.27
N GLU A 158 6.77 -9.75 -15.84
CA GLU A 158 7.65 -10.87 -16.18
C GLU A 158 8.07 -11.71 -14.98
N SER A 159 8.28 -11.08 -13.82
CA SER A 159 8.63 -11.80 -12.58
C SER A 159 7.40 -12.43 -11.92
N ASP A 160 7.62 -13.45 -11.07
CA ASP A 160 6.56 -14.05 -10.25
C ASP A 160 6.28 -13.22 -8.97
N ALA A 161 6.84 -12.01 -8.89
CA ALA A 161 6.73 -11.18 -7.71
C ALA A 161 5.31 -10.60 -7.54
N PHE A 162 4.80 -9.90 -8.56
CA PHE A 162 3.55 -9.15 -8.44
C PHE A 162 2.32 -10.00 -8.78
N PHE A 163 2.37 -10.77 -9.87
CA PHE A 163 1.34 -11.72 -10.29
C PHE A 163 1.93 -13.13 -10.42
N THR A 164 1.13 -14.16 -10.13
CA THR A 164 1.58 -15.55 -10.34
C THR A 164 1.82 -15.81 -11.83
N LYS A 165 2.75 -16.72 -12.13
CA LYS A 165 3.01 -17.15 -13.52
C LYS A 165 1.72 -17.61 -14.21
N GLU A 166 0.90 -18.43 -13.52
CA GLU A 166 -0.37 -18.92 -14.04
C GLU A 166 -1.31 -17.77 -14.43
N TYR A 167 -1.42 -16.73 -13.59
CA TYR A 167 -2.26 -15.58 -13.88
C TYR A 167 -1.73 -14.79 -15.07
N ARG A 168 -0.41 -14.55 -15.14
CA ARG A 168 0.21 -13.81 -16.26
C ARG A 168 0.03 -14.53 -17.58
N ASP A 169 0.23 -15.88 -17.62
CA ASP A 169 0.08 -16.68 -18.82
C ASP A 169 -1.38 -16.70 -19.31
N ARG A 170 -2.33 -16.76 -18.37
CA ARG A 170 -3.77 -16.86 -18.70
C ARG A 170 -4.40 -15.50 -19.02
N TYR A 171 -3.93 -14.43 -18.40
CA TYR A 171 -4.52 -13.09 -18.45
C TYR A 171 -3.50 -12.02 -18.82
N THR A 172 -2.65 -12.29 -19.82
CA THR A 172 -1.58 -11.40 -20.27
C THR A 172 -2.07 -9.97 -20.52
N ASP A 173 -3.21 -9.83 -21.19
CA ASP A 173 -3.79 -8.51 -21.50
C ASP A 173 -4.14 -7.73 -20.24
N LYS A 174 -4.68 -8.38 -19.21
CA LYS A 174 -5.01 -7.75 -17.92
C LYS A 174 -3.77 -7.32 -17.14
N VAL A 175 -2.69 -8.09 -17.24
CA VAL A 175 -1.40 -7.75 -16.63
C VAL A 175 -0.78 -6.54 -17.31
N VAL A 176 -0.82 -6.49 -18.65
CA VAL A 176 -0.35 -5.34 -19.43
C VAL A 176 -1.23 -4.11 -19.18
N GLU A 177 -2.54 -4.29 -19.05
CA GLU A 177 -3.47 -3.21 -18.69
C GLU A 177 -3.12 -2.63 -17.32
N PHE A 178 -2.88 -3.48 -16.32
CA PHE A 178 -2.43 -3.04 -14.99
C PHE A 178 -1.12 -2.26 -15.07
N PHE A 179 -0.12 -2.77 -15.81
CA PHE A 179 1.14 -2.07 -15.99
C PHE A 179 0.94 -0.68 -16.61
N LYS A 180 0.16 -0.60 -17.70
CA LYS A 180 -0.10 0.70 -18.36
C LYS A 180 -0.76 1.69 -17.43
N LEU A 181 -1.75 1.24 -16.64
CA LEU A 181 -2.43 2.06 -15.66
C LEU A 181 -1.47 2.54 -14.56
N ALA A 182 -0.69 1.61 -14.01
CA ALA A 182 0.29 1.89 -12.97
C ALA A 182 1.37 2.84 -13.47
N TRP A 183 1.92 2.60 -14.69
CA TRP A 183 2.99 3.40 -15.27
C TRP A 183 2.56 4.83 -15.62
N ALA A 184 1.33 5.00 -16.12
CA ALA A 184 0.80 6.32 -16.49
C ALA A 184 0.80 7.32 -15.32
N THR A 185 0.73 6.82 -14.09
CA THR A 185 0.69 7.62 -12.86
C THR A 185 1.79 7.25 -11.85
N HIS A 186 2.79 6.49 -12.30
CA HIS A 186 3.93 6.09 -11.47
C HIS A 186 4.77 7.30 -11.05
N ALA A 187 5.39 7.24 -9.88
CA ALA A 187 6.41 8.20 -9.50
C ALA A 187 7.54 8.22 -10.53
N LYS A 188 8.08 9.40 -10.83
CA LYS A 188 9.29 9.52 -11.66
C LYS A 188 10.50 8.97 -10.90
N LEU A 189 11.59 8.70 -11.63
CA LEU A 189 12.77 8.05 -11.03
C LEU A 189 13.32 8.75 -9.76
N PRO A 190 13.46 10.08 -9.70
CA PRO A 190 13.92 10.72 -8.46
C PRO A 190 12.98 10.48 -7.27
N GLU A 191 11.67 10.66 -7.47
CA GLU A 191 10.65 10.44 -6.46
C GLU A 191 10.57 8.95 -6.07
N PHE A 192 10.70 8.05 -7.05
CA PHE A 192 10.77 6.61 -6.80
C PHE A 192 11.91 6.24 -5.85
N ILE A 193 13.11 6.81 -6.07
CA ILE A 193 14.28 6.59 -5.19
C ILE A 193 13.99 7.12 -3.78
N HIS A 194 13.43 8.33 -3.65
CA HIS A 194 13.05 8.91 -2.34
C HIS A 194 12.04 8.03 -1.60
N ILE A 195 11.03 7.53 -2.32
CA ILE A 195 10.01 6.63 -1.78
C ILE A 195 10.63 5.29 -1.33
N CYS A 196 11.54 4.72 -2.13
CA CYS A 196 12.24 3.50 -1.78
C CYS A 196 13.10 3.68 -0.52
N ILE A 197 13.81 4.81 -0.40
CA ILE A 197 14.59 5.15 0.80
C ILE A 197 13.65 5.25 2.02
N ALA A 198 12.55 5.99 1.91
CA ALA A 198 11.56 6.11 2.97
C ALA A 198 11.04 4.75 3.44
N ARG A 199 10.66 3.88 2.49
CA ARG A 199 10.17 2.53 2.76
C ARG A 199 11.21 1.66 3.48
N HIS A 200 12.48 1.74 3.09
CA HIS A 200 13.54 0.90 3.67
C HIS A 200 14.03 1.39 5.02
N ASN A 201 13.92 2.69 5.29
CA ASN A 201 14.33 3.27 6.57
C ASN A 201 13.24 3.23 7.64
N PHE A 202 12.00 2.95 7.27
CA PHE A 202 10.91 2.88 8.23
C PHE A 202 11.02 1.65 9.13
N GLU A 203 10.93 1.86 10.44
CA GLU A 203 10.94 0.80 11.45
C GLU A 203 9.81 0.98 12.46
N GLY A 204 8.73 0.23 12.27
CA GLY A 204 7.55 0.20 13.15
C GLY A 204 7.43 -1.06 13.99
N THR A 205 8.34 -2.05 13.82
CA THR A 205 8.20 -3.39 14.42
C THR A 205 8.21 -3.34 15.95
N HIS A 206 9.04 -2.47 16.54
CA HIS A 206 9.14 -2.35 17.99
C HIS A 206 7.92 -1.71 18.65
N ARG A 207 7.06 -1.08 17.85
CA ARG A 207 5.85 -0.37 18.28
C ARG A 207 4.55 -1.04 17.85
N LEU A 208 4.58 -2.31 17.42
CA LEU A 208 3.37 -3.05 17.01
C LEU A 208 2.34 -3.17 18.15
N GLY A 209 2.79 -3.22 19.39
CA GLY A 209 1.91 -3.20 20.57
C GLY A 209 1.16 -1.88 20.81
N ASP A 210 1.56 -0.78 20.15
CA ASP A 210 0.90 0.54 20.26
C ASP A 210 -0.35 0.61 19.39
N VAL A 211 -0.51 -0.28 18.41
CA VAL A 211 -1.68 -0.33 17.53
C VAL A 211 -2.91 -0.70 18.33
N LYS A 212 -3.91 0.19 18.37
CA LYS A 212 -5.18 0.01 19.09
C LYS A 212 -6.33 -0.42 18.18
N ALA A 213 -6.22 -0.08 16.90
CA ALA A 213 -7.25 -0.40 15.92
C ALA A 213 -7.32 -1.92 15.68
N PRO A 214 -8.52 -2.51 15.58
CA PRO A 214 -8.69 -3.86 15.05
C PRO A 214 -7.90 -3.99 13.74
N THR A 215 -7.11 -5.05 13.62
CA THR A 215 -6.17 -5.20 12.50
C THR A 215 -6.35 -6.53 11.78
N LEU A 216 -6.56 -6.46 10.46
CA LEU A 216 -6.52 -7.60 9.56
C LEU A 216 -5.19 -7.60 8.79
N VAL A 217 -4.49 -8.71 8.84
CA VAL A 217 -3.33 -8.98 7.99
C VAL A 217 -3.80 -9.81 6.79
N LEU A 218 -3.77 -9.21 5.60
CA LEU A 218 -4.25 -9.83 4.36
C LEU A 218 -3.07 -10.10 3.43
N ILE A 219 -2.87 -11.35 3.02
CA ILE A 219 -1.70 -11.76 2.26
C ILE A 219 -2.06 -12.82 1.21
N GLY A 220 -1.43 -12.76 0.04
CA GLY A 220 -1.47 -13.83 -0.95
C GLY A 220 -0.52 -14.96 -0.57
N GLU A 221 -0.95 -16.23 -0.73
CA GLU A 221 -0.15 -17.42 -0.42
C GLU A 221 1.15 -17.50 -1.24
N ALA A 222 1.12 -17.00 -2.48
CA ALA A 222 2.23 -16.98 -3.41
C ALA A 222 2.98 -15.65 -3.47
N ASP A 223 2.82 -14.77 -2.47
CA ASP A 223 3.52 -13.47 -2.44
C ASP A 223 5.02 -13.67 -2.19
N THR A 224 5.82 -13.35 -3.22
CA THR A 224 7.28 -13.43 -3.19
C THR A 224 7.97 -12.06 -3.30
N VAL A 225 7.20 -10.97 -3.35
CA VAL A 225 7.76 -9.61 -3.40
C VAL A 225 8.51 -9.30 -2.11
N GLY A 226 9.79 -8.95 -2.27
CA GLY A 226 10.68 -8.75 -1.12
C GLY A 226 10.78 -10.02 -0.29
N SER A 227 11.85 -10.23 0.42
CA SER A 227 12.03 -11.47 1.15
C SER A 227 10.93 -11.69 2.19
N ASN A 228 10.17 -12.75 2.01
CA ASN A 228 9.36 -13.39 3.04
C ASN A 228 8.21 -12.52 3.63
N HIS A 229 7.32 -11.97 2.77
CA HIS A 229 6.14 -11.24 3.23
C HIS A 229 5.23 -12.10 4.14
N ILE A 230 5.16 -13.43 3.94
CA ILE A 230 4.40 -14.32 4.81
C ILE A 230 4.94 -14.27 6.24
N ALA A 231 6.27 -14.37 6.43
CA ALA A 231 6.86 -14.26 7.77
C ALA A 231 6.68 -12.87 8.38
N GLN A 232 6.75 -11.80 7.58
CA GLN A 232 6.46 -10.45 8.06
C GLN A 232 4.99 -10.32 8.48
N SER A 233 4.07 -10.92 7.74
CA SER A 233 2.65 -10.99 8.08
C SER A 233 2.41 -11.76 9.39
N GLN A 234 3.17 -12.83 9.60
CA GLN A 234 3.12 -13.58 10.87
C GLN A 234 3.57 -12.70 12.06
N VAL A 235 4.64 -11.92 11.91
CA VAL A 235 5.08 -10.97 12.94
C VAL A 235 4.00 -9.93 13.26
N LEU A 236 3.31 -9.40 12.26
CA LEU A 236 2.16 -8.49 12.46
C LEU A 236 1.05 -9.17 13.25
N LYS A 237 0.66 -10.39 12.83
CA LYS A 237 -0.38 -11.20 13.49
C LYS A 237 -0.05 -11.48 14.95
N GLU A 238 1.19 -11.78 15.27
CA GLU A 238 1.63 -12.16 16.62
C GLU A 238 1.77 -10.96 17.54
N ARG A 239 2.24 -9.82 17.03
CA ARG A 239 2.62 -8.67 17.87
C ARG A 239 1.58 -7.56 17.93
N ILE A 240 0.63 -7.50 17.00
CA ILE A 240 -0.52 -6.59 17.12
C ILE A 240 -1.61 -7.32 17.89
N ARG A 241 -2.00 -6.77 19.03
CA ARG A 241 -2.99 -7.39 19.90
C ARG A 241 -4.34 -7.57 19.19
N GLY A 242 -4.81 -8.81 19.13
CA GLY A 242 -6.11 -9.14 18.51
C GLY A 242 -6.11 -9.10 16.98
N ALA A 243 -4.93 -8.99 16.34
CA ALA A 243 -4.88 -9.03 14.89
C ALA A 243 -5.37 -10.37 14.34
N GLU A 244 -6.10 -10.33 13.25
CA GLU A 244 -6.51 -11.49 12.47
C GLU A 244 -5.65 -11.61 11.20
N MET A 245 -5.56 -12.80 10.63
CA MET A 245 -4.81 -13.05 9.40
C MET A 245 -5.66 -13.85 8.41
N LYS A 246 -5.75 -13.35 7.20
CA LYS A 246 -6.38 -14.02 6.07
C LYS A 246 -5.36 -14.24 4.97
N VAL A 247 -5.22 -15.51 4.55
CA VAL A 247 -4.36 -15.90 3.42
C VAL A 247 -5.25 -16.18 2.21
N LEU A 248 -5.01 -15.49 1.12
CA LEU A 248 -5.70 -15.70 -0.16
C LEU A 248 -4.96 -16.79 -0.94
N LYS A 249 -5.58 -17.95 -1.08
CA LYS A 249 -4.95 -19.14 -1.70
C LYS A 249 -4.61 -18.90 -3.17
N GLY A 250 -3.41 -19.28 -3.56
CA GLY A 250 -2.93 -19.16 -4.93
C GLY A 250 -2.75 -17.71 -5.42
N GLN A 251 -2.93 -16.71 -4.55
CA GLN A 251 -2.76 -15.31 -4.92
C GLN A 251 -1.36 -14.81 -4.58
N SER A 252 -0.86 -13.83 -5.37
CA SER A 252 0.44 -13.20 -5.13
C SER A 252 0.29 -11.76 -4.62
N HIS A 253 1.32 -10.94 -4.74
CA HIS A 253 1.34 -9.57 -4.25
C HIS A 253 0.20 -8.70 -4.81
N GLY A 254 -0.15 -8.87 -6.09
CA GLY A 254 -1.21 -8.13 -6.79
C GLY A 254 -2.62 -8.70 -6.60
N PHE A 255 -2.92 -9.38 -5.50
CA PHE A 255 -4.20 -10.05 -5.27
C PHE A 255 -5.41 -9.13 -5.36
N PHE A 256 -5.29 -7.85 -5.03
CA PHE A 256 -6.36 -6.87 -5.13
C PHE A 256 -6.84 -6.65 -6.58
N TRP A 257 -6.00 -6.98 -7.55
CA TRP A 257 -6.32 -7.00 -8.98
C TRP A 257 -6.62 -8.43 -9.46
N GLN A 258 -5.78 -9.39 -9.09
CA GLN A 258 -5.83 -10.77 -9.52
C GLN A 258 -7.11 -11.48 -9.03
N ALA A 259 -7.53 -11.21 -7.79
CA ALA A 259 -8.70 -11.77 -7.12
C ALA A 259 -9.58 -10.67 -6.52
N ALA A 260 -9.98 -9.70 -7.37
CA ALA A 260 -10.68 -8.48 -6.95
C ALA A 260 -11.96 -8.76 -6.16
N GLU A 261 -12.80 -9.69 -6.64
CA GLU A 261 -14.09 -10.02 -5.99
C GLU A 261 -13.88 -10.61 -4.59
N GLU A 262 -12.98 -11.59 -4.44
CA GLU A 262 -12.65 -12.18 -3.13
C GLU A 262 -12.05 -11.12 -2.20
N THR A 263 -11.15 -10.29 -2.72
CA THR A 263 -10.52 -9.21 -1.94
C THR A 263 -11.55 -8.20 -1.45
N ASN A 264 -12.48 -7.77 -2.32
CA ASN A 264 -13.54 -6.85 -1.98
C ASN A 264 -14.50 -7.42 -0.93
N GLY A 265 -14.83 -8.71 -1.02
CA GLY A 265 -15.63 -9.40 -0.02
C GLY A 265 -14.97 -9.34 1.36
N VAL A 266 -13.68 -9.69 1.43
CA VAL A 266 -12.90 -9.63 2.69
C VAL A 266 -12.83 -8.20 3.26
N ILE A 267 -12.61 -7.19 2.41
CA ILE A 267 -12.57 -5.79 2.84
C ILE A 267 -13.93 -5.36 3.41
N LEU A 268 -15.01 -5.65 2.70
CA LEU A 268 -16.37 -5.25 3.09
C LEU A 268 -16.79 -5.90 4.40
N ASP A 269 -16.55 -7.22 4.55
CA ASP A 269 -16.85 -7.96 5.78
C ASP A 269 -16.08 -7.37 6.96
N TRP A 270 -14.79 -7.07 6.77
CA TRP A 270 -13.95 -6.48 7.81
C TRP A 270 -14.44 -5.09 8.24
N VAL A 271 -14.73 -4.22 7.28
CA VAL A 271 -15.23 -2.86 7.58
C VAL A 271 -16.59 -2.93 8.29
N ASN A 272 -17.51 -3.80 7.83
CA ASN A 272 -18.82 -3.96 8.44
C ASN A 272 -18.77 -4.48 9.89
N ALA A 273 -17.81 -5.35 10.21
CA ALA A 273 -17.59 -5.86 11.54
C ALA A 273 -17.02 -4.82 12.53
N HIS A 274 -16.48 -3.70 12.03
CA HIS A 274 -15.76 -2.70 12.82
C HIS A 274 -16.26 -1.25 12.61
N ARG A 275 -17.55 -1.09 12.29
CA ARG A 275 -18.21 0.22 12.14
C ARG A 275 -18.21 1.08 13.39
#